data_300da4eb60e6e2687afdf972ec599c14
#
_entry.id   300da4eb60e6e2687afdf972ec599c14
#
_cell.length_a   1.000
_cell.length_b   1.000
_cell.length_c   1.000
_cell.angle_alpha   90.00
_cell.angle_beta   90.00
_cell.angle_gamma   90.00
#
_symmetry.space_group_name_H-M   'P 1'
#
loop_
_entity.id
_entity.type
_entity.pdbx_description
1 polymer ?
#
loop_
_entity_poly.entity_id
_entity_poly.type
_entity_poly.pdbx_seq_one_letter_code
_entity_poly.pdbx_strand_id
1 'polypeptide(L)'
;MSGMKLALPQIWEVSVYASLLLLLVSFFVFHFSGKLAEQQANMAAHTRLATIADNYYINDVEGPVVANVSQNPVPTAAMSLPAKSVDDILDWSTMVAVQLFTLDFFKADKQINSAKPYFTEDGWRALSSALKGSGWLSSVMEKKLSVTSVLKDSAIVLKHGVLNGAYSWVINFPLLVSYESSSESKVETRVVTLTVRRIDADYGRGQAGIAIDSFVTNEGST
;
A
#
# COMPACT_ATOMS: atom_id res chain seq x y z
N MET A 1 -66.61 -9.55 46.45
CA MET A 1 -65.12 -9.43 46.57
C MET A 1 -64.50 -10.15 45.38
N SER A 2 -64.13 -9.38 44.35
CA SER A 2 -63.56 -9.95 43.16
C SER A 2 -62.06 -9.74 43.24
N GLY A 3 -61.28 -10.84 43.36
CA GLY A 3 -59.84 -10.85 43.41
C GLY A 3 -59.28 -10.80 41.99
N MET A 4 -58.63 -9.72 41.68
CA MET A 4 -57.93 -9.51 40.41
C MET A 4 -56.63 -10.34 40.44
N LYS A 5 -56.61 -11.45 39.71
CA LYS A 5 -55.35 -12.20 39.40
C LYS A 5 -54.52 -11.47 38.39
N LEU A 6 -53.51 -10.78 38.82
CA LEU A 6 -52.46 -10.25 37.92
C LEU A 6 -51.72 -11.43 37.29
N ALA A 7 -51.71 -11.45 35.99
CA ALA A 7 -51.09 -12.50 35.17
C ALA A 7 -49.54 -12.41 35.25
N LEU A 8 -48.94 -13.38 35.92
CA LEU A 8 -47.49 -13.58 36.05
C LEU A 8 -46.71 -13.86 34.73
N PRO A 9 -47.29 -14.20 33.57
CA PRO A 9 -46.52 -14.49 32.37
C PRO A 9 -45.87 -13.26 31.70
N GLN A 10 -46.43 -12.06 31.88
CA GLN A 10 -45.86 -10.86 31.23
C GLN A 10 -44.52 -10.38 31.80
N ILE A 11 -44.22 -10.66 33.04
CA ILE A 11 -42.97 -10.22 33.70
C ILE A 11 -41.77 -11.05 33.19
N TRP A 12 -41.99 -12.31 32.92
CA TRP A 12 -40.98 -13.23 32.42
C TRP A 12 -40.51 -12.84 30.98
N GLU A 13 -41.45 -12.55 30.09
CA GLU A 13 -41.13 -12.15 28.73
C GLU A 13 -40.34 -10.84 28.68
N VAL A 14 -40.73 -9.83 29.45
CA VAL A 14 -40.01 -8.55 29.55
C VAL A 14 -38.58 -8.75 30.06
N SER A 15 -38.36 -9.64 31.01
CA SER A 15 -37.05 -9.95 31.57
C SER A 15 -36.14 -10.63 30.53
N VAL A 16 -36.67 -11.55 29.71
CA VAL A 16 -35.91 -12.23 28.63
C VAL A 16 -35.53 -11.26 27.55
N TYR A 17 -36.44 -10.38 27.12
CA TYR A 17 -36.11 -9.35 26.09
C TYR A 17 -35.11 -8.34 26.62
N ALA A 18 -35.18 -7.93 27.86
CA ALA A 18 -34.21 -7.03 28.48
C ALA A 18 -32.80 -7.66 28.56
N SER A 19 -32.71 -8.95 28.89
CA SER A 19 -31.43 -9.67 28.89
C SER A 19 -30.83 -9.82 27.48
N LEU A 20 -31.67 -10.11 26.51
CA LEU A 20 -31.23 -10.23 25.09
C LEU A 20 -30.73 -8.90 24.55
N LEU A 21 -31.42 -7.80 24.88
CA LEU A 21 -31.03 -6.46 24.49
C LEU A 21 -29.69 -6.04 25.12
N LEU A 22 -29.46 -6.37 26.39
CA LEU A 22 -28.19 -6.12 27.08
C LEU A 22 -27.03 -6.91 26.44
N LEU A 23 -27.27 -8.17 26.03
CA LEU A 23 -26.29 -8.98 25.36
C LEU A 23 -25.95 -8.41 23.97
N LEU A 24 -26.95 -7.95 23.21
CA LEU A 24 -26.73 -7.31 21.91
C LEU A 24 -25.97 -6.00 22.05
N VAL A 25 -26.30 -5.16 23.02
CA VAL A 25 -25.57 -3.91 23.28
C VAL A 25 -24.13 -4.18 23.70
N SER A 26 -23.91 -5.17 24.58
CA SER A 26 -22.57 -5.58 25.01
C SER A 26 -21.72 -6.10 23.84
N PHE A 27 -22.32 -6.93 22.98
CA PHE A 27 -21.66 -7.44 21.77
C PHE A 27 -21.31 -6.31 20.80
N PHE A 28 -22.23 -5.35 20.61
CA PHE A 28 -22.00 -4.21 19.72
C PHE A 28 -20.91 -3.28 20.26
N VAL A 29 -20.92 -2.99 21.58
CA VAL A 29 -19.89 -2.19 22.24
C VAL A 29 -18.53 -2.87 22.15
N PHE A 30 -18.45 -4.18 22.39
CA PHE A 30 -17.20 -4.94 22.29
C PHE A 30 -16.64 -4.94 20.87
N HIS A 31 -17.50 -5.15 19.88
CA HIS A 31 -17.08 -5.18 18.46
C HIS A 31 -16.68 -3.80 17.96
N PHE A 32 -17.37 -2.74 18.39
CA PHE A 32 -17.07 -1.37 18.00
C PHE A 32 -15.82 -0.82 18.71
N SER A 33 -15.60 -1.19 19.97
CA SER A 33 -14.40 -0.81 20.73
C SER A 33 -13.13 -1.42 20.13
N GLY A 34 -13.20 -2.65 19.62
CA GLY A 34 -12.08 -3.28 18.93
C GLY A 34 -11.65 -2.51 17.67
N LYS A 35 -12.61 -2.08 16.86
CA LYS A 35 -12.33 -1.28 15.65
C LYS A 35 -11.78 0.12 15.95
N LEU A 36 -12.27 0.76 17.01
CA LEU A 36 -11.75 2.07 17.46
C LEU A 36 -10.32 1.96 17.98
N ALA A 37 -10.01 0.90 18.74
CA ALA A 37 -8.66 0.67 19.24
C ALA A 37 -7.66 0.40 18.10
N GLU A 38 -8.07 -0.33 17.07
CA GLU A 38 -7.26 -0.59 15.88
C GLU A 38 -7.01 0.69 15.07
N GLN A 39 -8.04 1.54 14.89
CA GLN A 39 -7.86 2.85 14.24
C GLN A 39 -6.95 3.78 15.04
N GLN A 40 -7.05 3.80 16.36
CA GLN A 40 -6.17 4.60 17.21
C GLN A 40 -4.72 4.08 17.19
N ALA A 41 -4.53 2.75 17.18
CA ALA A 41 -3.21 2.16 17.05
C ALA A 41 -2.57 2.48 15.69
N ASN A 42 -3.34 2.45 14.61
CA ASN A 42 -2.88 2.82 13.28
C ASN A 42 -2.52 4.31 13.19
N MET A 43 -3.36 5.21 13.73
CA MET A 43 -3.04 6.65 13.79
C MET A 43 -1.80 6.92 14.66
N ALA A 44 -1.65 6.24 15.80
CA ALA A 44 -0.48 6.39 16.65
C ALA A 44 0.81 5.87 15.97
N ALA A 45 0.71 4.80 15.18
CA ALA A 45 1.81 4.29 14.36
C ALA A 45 2.19 5.30 13.27
N HIS A 46 1.23 5.90 12.59
CA HIS A 46 1.46 6.95 11.58
C HIS A 46 2.12 8.19 12.19
N THR A 47 1.66 8.63 13.36
CA THR A 47 2.25 9.80 14.06
C THR A 47 3.68 9.51 14.52
N ARG A 48 3.96 8.31 15.03
CA ARG A 48 5.33 7.92 15.42
C ARG A 48 6.28 7.82 14.22
N LEU A 49 5.80 7.35 13.09
CA LEU A 49 6.59 7.26 11.85
C LEU A 49 6.87 8.66 11.28
N ALA A 50 5.90 9.58 11.33
CA ALA A 50 6.10 10.98 10.95
C ALA A 50 7.13 11.67 11.85
N THR A 51 7.07 11.47 13.18
CA THR A 51 8.03 12.05 14.13
C THR A 51 9.45 11.49 13.96
N ILE A 52 9.58 10.21 13.58
CA ILE A 52 10.89 9.61 13.26
C ILE A 52 11.44 10.20 11.95
N ALA A 53 10.59 10.46 10.97
CA ALA A 53 10.98 11.09 9.73
C ALA A 53 11.49 12.52 9.97
N ASP A 54 10.79 13.34 10.77
CA ASP A 54 11.20 14.71 11.10
C ASP A 54 12.53 14.76 11.87
N ASN A 55 12.76 13.84 12.80
CA ASN A 55 14.03 13.79 13.55
C ASN A 55 15.24 13.33 12.71
N TYR A 56 15.01 12.61 11.60
CA TYR A 56 16.10 12.19 10.72
C TYR A 56 16.60 13.33 9.83
N TYR A 57 15.76 14.34 9.57
CA TYR A 57 16.10 15.49 8.72
C TYR A 57 16.99 16.56 9.37
N ILE A 58 17.10 16.58 10.69
CA ILE A 58 17.73 17.72 11.39
C ILE A 58 19.26 17.55 11.53
N ASN A 59 19.81 16.35 11.33
CA ASN A 59 21.19 16.05 11.72
C ASN A 59 22.23 15.93 10.61
N ASP A 60 21.85 16.05 9.29
CA ASP A 60 22.83 15.82 8.21
C ASP A 60 22.96 16.97 7.18
N VAL A 61 22.63 18.21 7.54
CA VAL A 61 22.96 19.35 6.68
C VAL A 61 23.86 20.33 7.42
N GLU A 62 25.12 20.01 7.54
CA GLU A 62 26.17 21.00 7.79
C GLU A 62 26.68 21.60 6.49
N GLY A 63 26.42 22.89 6.32
CA GLY A 63 27.26 23.85 5.63
C GLY A 63 27.04 24.08 4.14
N PRO A 64 27.07 25.35 3.70
CA PRO A 64 27.01 25.67 2.27
C PRO A 64 28.35 25.37 1.60
N VAL A 65 28.38 24.36 0.74
CA VAL A 65 29.51 24.12 -0.17
C VAL A 65 29.44 25.17 -1.29
N VAL A 66 30.29 26.17 -1.21
CA VAL A 66 30.52 27.14 -2.29
C VAL A 66 31.28 26.38 -3.40
N ALA A 67 30.54 25.93 -4.41
CA ALA A 67 31.14 25.30 -5.58
C ALA A 67 31.80 26.37 -6.45
N ASN A 68 33.11 26.25 -6.66
CA ASN A 68 33.89 26.94 -7.69
C ASN A 68 33.34 26.60 -9.08
N VAL A 69 32.79 27.62 -9.75
CA VAL A 69 32.34 27.49 -11.17
C VAL A 69 33.55 27.40 -12.08
N SER A 70 33.89 26.16 -12.44
CA SER A 70 34.76 25.89 -13.59
C SER A 70 33.92 25.24 -14.69
N GLN A 71 34.01 25.77 -15.87
CA GLN A 71 33.28 25.38 -17.09
C GLN A 71 33.47 23.90 -17.40
N ASN A 72 32.38 23.10 -17.26
CA ASN A 72 32.18 21.87 -18.04
C ASN A 72 30.86 21.15 -17.69
N PRO A 73 30.48 20.10 -18.38
CA PRO A 73 29.15 19.86 -18.96
C PRO A 73 28.05 19.89 -17.93
N VAL A 74 26.84 20.14 -18.39
CA VAL A 74 25.58 20.18 -17.56
C VAL A 74 25.71 19.19 -16.42
N PRO A 75 25.69 19.64 -15.13
CA PRO A 75 25.84 18.71 -14.03
C PRO A 75 24.68 17.71 -14.08
N THR A 76 24.99 16.45 -14.29
CA THR A 76 24.08 15.36 -13.96
C THR A 76 23.68 15.62 -12.52
N ALA A 77 22.46 16.09 -12.28
CA ALA A 77 22.02 16.49 -10.95
C ALA A 77 22.36 15.36 -9.98
N ALA A 78 23.12 15.68 -8.93
CA ALA A 78 23.73 14.68 -8.07
C ALA A 78 22.69 13.61 -7.67
N MET A 79 23.05 12.34 -7.80
CA MET A 79 22.17 11.20 -7.49
C MET A 79 21.62 11.23 -6.05
N SER A 80 22.27 12.01 -5.17
CA SER A 80 21.86 12.26 -3.79
C SER A 80 20.71 13.26 -3.62
N LEU A 81 20.28 13.94 -4.70
CA LEU A 81 19.17 14.89 -4.64
C LEU A 81 17.88 14.28 -5.22
N PRO A 82 16.70 14.69 -4.73
CA PRO A 82 15.45 14.22 -5.31
C PRO A 82 15.29 14.69 -6.76
N ALA A 83 14.87 13.78 -7.66
CA ALA A 83 14.64 14.08 -9.06
C ALA A 83 13.22 14.56 -9.35
N LYS A 84 12.29 14.32 -8.44
CA LYS A 84 10.84 14.54 -8.57
C LYS A 84 10.26 15.08 -7.28
N SER A 85 9.12 15.77 -7.38
CA SER A 85 8.31 16.11 -6.21
C SER A 85 7.74 14.84 -5.53
N VAL A 86 7.33 14.97 -4.29
CA VAL A 86 6.70 13.86 -3.57
C VAL A 86 5.40 13.43 -4.26
N ASP A 87 4.58 14.38 -4.70
CA ASP A 87 3.31 14.10 -5.37
C ASP A 87 3.54 13.34 -6.68
N ASP A 88 4.49 13.77 -7.52
CA ASP A 88 4.85 13.06 -8.75
C ASP A 88 5.30 11.61 -8.49
N ILE A 89 6.05 11.38 -7.39
CA ILE A 89 6.51 10.05 -7.01
C ILE A 89 5.34 9.17 -6.54
N LEU A 90 4.42 9.72 -5.76
CA LEU A 90 3.23 8.99 -5.28
C LEU A 90 2.32 8.61 -6.45
N ASP A 91 2.01 9.56 -7.34
CA ASP A 91 1.16 9.33 -8.52
C ASP A 91 1.78 8.29 -9.45
N TRP A 92 3.08 8.42 -9.74
CA TRP A 92 3.78 7.47 -10.58
C TRP A 92 3.81 6.06 -9.96
N SER A 93 4.08 5.96 -8.66
CA SER A 93 4.16 4.69 -7.94
C SER A 93 2.82 3.96 -7.90
N THR A 94 1.74 4.68 -7.63
CA THR A 94 0.39 4.11 -7.62
C THR A 94 -0.04 3.67 -9.01
N MET A 95 0.24 4.47 -10.04
CA MET A 95 -0.02 4.12 -11.44
C MET A 95 0.66 2.78 -11.81
N VAL A 96 1.95 2.63 -11.51
CA VAL A 96 2.69 1.40 -11.84
C VAL A 96 2.12 0.19 -11.08
N ALA A 97 1.78 0.35 -9.80
CA ALA A 97 1.21 -0.73 -9.01
C ALA A 97 -0.18 -1.15 -9.51
N VAL A 98 -1.05 -0.18 -9.80
CA VAL A 98 -2.37 -0.45 -10.40
C VAL A 98 -2.22 -1.18 -11.74
N GLN A 99 -1.27 -0.77 -12.57
CA GLN A 99 -1.01 -1.45 -13.85
C GLN A 99 -0.57 -2.91 -13.64
N LEU A 100 0.29 -3.20 -12.63
CA LEU A 100 0.72 -4.56 -12.31
C LEU A 100 -0.39 -5.47 -11.80
N PHE A 101 -1.38 -4.90 -11.11
CA PHE A 101 -2.55 -5.62 -10.60
C PHE A 101 -3.80 -5.49 -11.49
N THR A 102 -3.65 -5.04 -12.74
CA THR A 102 -4.73 -4.99 -13.73
C THR A 102 -4.34 -5.87 -14.91
N LEU A 103 -4.84 -7.10 -14.89
CA LEU A 103 -4.43 -8.16 -15.82
C LEU A 103 -5.63 -8.85 -16.46
N ASP A 104 -5.48 -9.14 -17.73
CA ASP A 104 -6.32 -10.07 -18.48
C ASP A 104 -5.56 -11.41 -18.60
N PHE A 105 -6.20 -12.51 -18.21
CA PHE A 105 -5.57 -13.84 -18.21
C PHE A 105 -4.96 -14.25 -19.56
N PHE A 106 -5.52 -13.79 -20.69
CA PHE A 106 -4.95 -14.07 -22.02
C PHE A 106 -3.64 -13.32 -22.30
N LYS A 107 -3.42 -12.18 -21.62
CA LYS A 107 -2.32 -11.27 -21.86
C LYS A 107 -1.42 -11.08 -20.64
N ALA A 108 -1.70 -11.81 -19.55
CA ALA A 108 -1.08 -11.59 -18.26
C ALA A 108 0.44 -11.54 -18.32
N ASP A 109 1.10 -12.52 -18.96
CA ASP A 109 2.56 -12.52 -19.13
C ASP A 109 3.07 -11.29 -19.88
N LYS A 110 2.38 -10.88 -20.94
CA LYS A 110 2.78 -9.71 -21.74
C LYS A 110 2.58 -8.42 -20.93
N GLN A 111 1.49 -8.32 -20.18
CA GLN A 111 1.18 -7.16 -19.35
C GLN A 111 2.18 -7.01 -18.20
N ILE A 112 2.51 -8.10 -17.50
CA ILE A 112 3.57 -8.10 -16.47
C ILE A 112 4.90 -7.68 -17.08
N ASN A 113 5.32 -8.28 -18.19
CA ASN A 113 6.60 -7.95 -18.82
C ASN A 113 6.67 -6.49 -19.34
N SER A 114 5.53 -5.88 -19.66
CA SER A 114 5.49 -4.47 -20.06
C SER A 114 5.84 -3.50 -18.93
N ALA A 115 5.77 -3.95 -17.67
CA ALA A 115 6.16 -3.16 -16.51
C ALA A 115 7.69 -3.16 -16.27
N LYS A 116 8.45 -4.06 -16.90
CA LYS A 116 9.91 -4.16 -16.73
C LYS A 116 10.65 -2.82 -16.83
N PRO A 117 10.32 -1.90 -17.75
CA PRO A 117 11.00 -0.61 -17.85
C PRO A 117 10.86 0.30 -16.62
N TYR A 118 9.90 0.05 -15.74
CA TYR A 118 9.71 0.83 -14.51
C TYR A 118 10.62 0.37 -13.36
N PHE A 119 11.34 -0.74 -13.52
CA PHE A 119 12.15 -1.36 -12.48
C PHE A 119 13.64 -1.23 -12.74
N THR A 120 14.42 -1.21 -11.65
CA THR A 120 15.85 -1.53 -11.73
C THR A 120 16.02 -3.00 -12.16
N GLU A 121 17.19 -3.39 -12.60
CA GLU A 121 17.45 -4.79 -12.97
C GLU A 121 17.24 -5.74 -11.79
N ASP A 122 17.73 -5.36 -10.61
CA ASP A 122 17.57 -6.15 -9.39
C ASP A 122 16.12 -6.18 -8.89
N GLY A 123 15.42 -5.03 -8.93
CA GLY A 123 14.00 -4.93 -8.59
C GLY A 123 13.14 -5.80 -9.50
N TRP A 124 13.41 -5.78 -10.80
CA TRP A 124 12.72 -6.64 -11.77
C TRP A 124 12.98 -8.13 -11.53
N ARG A 125 14.24 -8.49 -11.26
CA ARG A 125 14.63 -9.86 -10.95
C ARG A 125 13.91 -10.38 -9.70
N ALA A 126 13.87 -9.56 -8.65
CA ALA A 126 13.18 -9.90 -7.40
C ALA A 126 11.67 -10.07 -7.60
N LEU A 127 11.00 -9.11 -8.28
CA LEU A 127 9.57 -9.20 -8.60
C LEU A 127 9.26 -10.44 -9.44
N SER A 128 10.01 -10.69 -10.52
CA SER A 128 9.79 -11.83 -11.40
C SER A 128 9.95 -13.17 -10.67
N SER A 129 10.93 -13.26 -9.76
CA SER A 129 11.13 -14.44 -8.92
C SER A 129 9.96 -14.66 -7.95
N ALA A 130 9.48 -13.56 -7.30
CA ALA A 130 8.35 -13.62 -6.38
C ALA A 130 7.04 -14.01 -7.09
N LEU A 131 6.77 -13.47 -8.28
CA LEU A 131 5.59 -13.82 -9.07
C LEU A 131 5.59 -15.29 -9.47
N LYS A 132 6.74 -15.82 -9.88
CA LYS A 132 6.91 -17.24 -10.20
C LYS A 132 6.76 -18.14 -8.97
N GLY A 133 7.40 -17.74 -7.86
CA GLY A 133 7.39 -18.52 -6.61
C GLY A 133 6.03 -18.56 -5.91
N SER A 134 5.24 -17.49 -6.03
CA SER A 134 3.90 -17.41 -5.40
C SER A 134 2.83 -18.25 -6.10
N GLY A 135 3.04 -18.61 -7.37
CA GLY A 135 2.01 -19.27 -8.20
C GLY A 135 0.80 -18.36 -8.52
N TRP A 136 0.84 -17.09 -8.13
CA TRP A 136 -0.28 -16.17 -8.35
C TRP A 136 -0.60 -15.99 -9.83
N LEU A 137 0.40 -15.75 -10.67
CA LEU A 137 0.22 -15.57 -12.10
C LEU A 137 -0.32 -16.82 -12.78
N SER A 138 0.16 -18.02 -12.37
CA SER A 138 -0.36 -19.31 -12.84
C SER A 138 -1.84 -19.47 -12.48
N SER A 139 -2.22 -19.12 -11.24
CA SER A 139 -3.62 -19.15 -10.80
C SER A 139 -4.51 -18.20 -11.60
N VAL A 140 -4.03 -17.00 -11.94
CA VAL A 140 -4.76 -16.06 -12.80
C VAL A 140 -5.05 -16.66 -14.17
N MET A 141 -4.06 -17.30 -14.78
CA MET A 141 -4.21 -17.92 -16.11
C MET A 141 -5.07 -19.19 -16.07
N GLU A 142 -4.85 -20.09 -15.12
CA GLU A 142 -5.55 -21.38 -15.01
C GLU A 142 -7.05 -21.17 -14.70
N LYS A 143 -7.37 -20.25 -13.79
CA LYS A 143 -8.74 -19.94 -13.42
C LYS A 143 -9.41 -18.94 -14.36
N LYS A 144 -8.69 -18.45 -15.37
CA LYS A 144 -9.14 -17.46 -16.36
C LYS A 144 -9.67 -16.18 -15.68
N LEU A 145 -8.89 -15.66 -14.72
CA LEU A 145 -9.29 -14.48 -13.94
C LEU A 145 -8.98 -13.19 -14.70
N SER A 146 -9.95 -12.30 -14.76
CA SER A 146 -9.72 -10.88 -14.98
C SER A 146 -9.40 -10.25 -13.64
N VAL A 147 -8.26 -9.60 -13.55
CA VAL A 147 -7.81 -8.92 -12.33
C VAL A 147 -7.88 -7.41 -12.57
N THR A 148 -8.55 -6.70 -11.68
CA THR A 148 -8.62 -5.24 -11.70
C THR A 148 -8.20 -4.70 -10.34
N SER A 149 -7.60 -3.52 -10.32
CA SER A 149 -7.23 -2.90 -9.06
C SER A 149 -7.47 -1.41 -9.06
N VAL A 150 -7.77 -0.89 -7.87
CA VAL A 150 -7.89 0.54 -7.61
C VAL A 150 -7.21 0.88 -6.27
N LEU A 151 -6.78 2.12 -6.14
CA LEU A 151 -6.26 2.62 -4.88
C LEU A 151 -7.41 2.64 -3.85
N LYS A 152 -7.22 1.98 -2.70
CA LYS A 152 -8.23 1.94 -1.63
C LYS A 152 -8.14 3.18 -0.74
N ASP A 153 -6.93 3.70 -0.53
CA ASP A 153 -6.65 4.88 0.29
C ASP A 153 -5.38 5.57 -0.22
N SER A 154 -5.12 6.79 0.25
CA SER A 154 -3.99 7.61 -0.19
C SER A 154 -2.65 6.92 0.01
N ALA A 155 -1.77 7.07 -0.98
CA ALA A 155 -0.39 6.65 -0.86
C ALA A 155 0.38 7.60 0.06
N ILE A 156 1.32 7.06 0.84
CA ILE A 156 2.16 7.82 1.76
C ILE A 156 3.64 7.47 1.57
N VAL A 157 4.52 8.44 1.76
CA VAL A 157 5.95 8.22 1.86
C VAL A 157 6.29 7.87 3.29
N LEU A 158 6.76 6.64 3.52
CA LEU A 158 7.22 6.18 4.84
C LEU A 158 8.61 6.72 5.19
N LYS A 159 9.48 6.75 4.18
CA LYS A 159 10.88 7.21 4.31
C LYS A 159 11.34 7.78 2.97
N HIS A 160 12.26 8.71 3.03
CA HIS A 160 13.03 9.13 1.86
C HIS A 160 14.43 9.60 2.28
N GLY A 161 15.37 9.59 1.38
CA GLY A 161 16.76 9.97 1.63
C GLY A 161 17.73 9.20 0.75
N VAL A 162 19.03 9.34 1.01
CA VAL A 162 20.07 8.66 0.24
C VAL A 162 20.25 7.23 0.75
N LEU A 163 20.05 6.27 -0.13
CA LEU A 163 20.29 4.84 0.11
C LEU A 163 21.23 4.31 -0.98
N ASN A 164 22.36 3.72 -0.57
CA ASN A 164 23.37 3.17 -1.49
C ASN A 164 23.78 4.19 -2.60
N GLY A 165 24.01 5.45 -2.20
CA GLY A 165 24.48 6.51 -3.09
C GLY A 165 23.41 7.14 -4.00
N ALA A 166 22.15 6.72 -3.92
CA ALA A 166 21.06 7.29 -4.70
C ALA A 166 19.90 7.70 -3.80
N TYR A 167 19.26 8.83 -4.14
CA TYR A 167 18.05 9.27 -3.43
C TYR A 167 16.92 8.27 -3.67
N SER A 168 16.25 7.88 -2.60
CA SER A 168 15.23 6.83 -2.60
C SER A 168 14.04 7.22 -1.74
N TRP A 169 12.87 6.68 -2.09
CA TRP A 169 11.62 6.84 -1.36
C TRP A 169 11.06 5.47 -1.05
N VAL A 170 10.60 5.26 0.17
CA VAL A 170 9.80 4.08 0.55
C VAL A 170 8.35 4.53 0.64
N ILE A 171 7.52 3.95 -0.19
CA ILE A 171 6.12 4.35 -0.38
C ILE A 171 5.22 3.18 0.02
N ASN A 172 4.12 3.48 0.69
CA ASN A 172 3.14 2.49 1.11
C ASN A 172 1.72 2.95 0.77
N PHE A 173 0.90 2.03 0.29
CA PHE A 173 -0.52 2.26 0.01
C PHE A 173 -1.29 0.95 -0.10
N PRO A 174 -2.60 0.95 0.26
CA PRO A 174 -3.47 -0.19 0.04
C PRO A 174 -4.12 -0.13 -1.34
N LEU A 175 -4.17 -1.28 -2.02
CA LEU A 175 -4.96 -1.51 -3.22
C LEU A 175 -6.16 -2.40 -2.89
N LEU A 176 -7.30 -2.12 -3.49
CA LEU A 176 -8.41 -3.03 -3.60
C LEU A 176 -8.27 -3.79 -4.91
N VAL A 177 -8.11 -5.10 -4.83
CA VAL A 177 -7.90 -5.97 -5.99
C VAL A 177 -9.11 -6.89 -6.15
N SER A 178 -9.75 -6.84 -7.32
CA SER A 178 -10.88 -7.70 -7.70
C SER A 178 -10.41 -8.76 -8.69
N TYR A 179 -10.81 -9.99 -8.44
CA TYR A 179 -10.57 -11.17 -9.27
C TYR A 179 -11.92 -11.68 -9.77
N GLU A 180 -12.10 -11.76 -11.07
CA GLU A 180 -13.37 -12.16 -11.66
C GLU A 180 -13.17 -13.20 -12.77
N SER A 181 -14.01 -14.24 -12.76
CA SER A 181 -14.17 -15.20 -13.84
C SER A 181 -15.65 -15.53 -14.00
N SER A 182 -16.00 -16.45 -14.92
CA SER A 182 -17.39 -16.92 -15.08
C SER A 182 -17.97 -17.64 -13.86
N SER A 183 -17.11 -18.13 -12.95
CA SER A 183 -17.50 -18.97 -11.80
C SER A 183 -17.03 -18.43 -10.45
N GLU A 184 -16.14 -17.44 -10.42
CA GLU A 184 -15.53 -16.94 -9.19
C GLU A 184 -15.46 -15.41 -9.23
N SER A 185 -15.83 -14.78 -8.11
CA SER A 185 -15.61 -13.36 -7.84
C SER A 185 -15.07 -13.20 -6.44
N LYS A 186 -13.93 -12.53 -6.31
CA LYS A 186 -13.25 -12.26 -5.04
C LYS A 186 -12.67 -10.86 -5.04
N VAL A 187 -12.82 -10.16 -3.93
CA VAL A 187 -12.17 -8.86 -3.70
C VAL A 187 -11.31 -8.97 -2.45
N GLU A 188 -10.09 -8.47 -2.51
CA GLU A 188 -9.18 -8.44 -1.37
C GLU A 188 -8.41 -7.13 -1.30
N THR A 189 -7.98 -6.77 -0.09
CA THR A 189 -7.06 -5.65 0.10
C THR A 189 -5.63 -6.15 0.04
N ARG A 190 -4.78 -5.49 -0.75
CA ARG A 190 -3.34 -5.70 -0.81
C ARG A 190 -2.61 -4.44 -0.36
N VAL A 191 -1.73 -4.55 0.62
CA VAL A 191 -0.84 -3.44 1.01
C VAL A 191 0.43 -3.54 0.20
N VAL A 192 0.70 -2.52 -0.60
CA VAL A 192 1.88 -2.42 -1.45
C VAL A 192 2.93 -1.55 -0.75
N THR A 193 4.16 -2.02 -0.71
CA THR A 193 5.32 -1.24 -0.26
C THR A 193 6.34 -1.22 -1.39
N LEU A 194 6.68 -0.02 -1.86
CA LEU A 194 7.66 0.20 -2.91
C LEU A 194 8.90 0.90 -2.37
N THR A 195 10.07 0.51 -2.86
CA THR A 195 11.25 1.37 -2.80
C THR A 195 11.50 1.90 -4.21
N VAL A 196 11.31 3.20 -4.40
CA VAL A 196 11.64 3.92 -5.63
C VAL A 196 12.99 4.58 -5.41
N ARG A 197 13.90 4.45 -6.37
CA ARG A 197 15.20 5.10 -6.29
C ARG A 197 15.48 5.94 -7.54
N ARG A 198 16.28 6.96 -7.35
CA ARG A 198 16.84 7.71 -8.46
C ARG A 198 17.81 6.83 -9.26
N ILE A 199 17.70 6.90 -10.56
CA ILE A 199 18.62 6.28 -11.52
C ILE A 199 19.18 7.33 -12.46
N ASP A 200 20.29 7.03 -13.13
CA ASP A 200 20.82 7.89 -14.17
C ASP A 200 19.88 7.92 -15.38
N ALA A 201 19.62 9.10 -15.92
CA ALA A 201 18.72 9.29 -17.06
C ALA A 201 19.15 8.51 -18.31
N ASP A 202 20.45 8.22 -18.44
CA ASP A 202 21.02 7.42 -19.53
C ASP A 202 20.72 5.92 -19.42
N TYR A 203 20.21 5.44 -18.30
CA TYR A 203 19.76 4.04 -18.13
C TYR A 203 18.49 3.71 -18.94
N GLY A 204 18.08 4.63 -19.77
CA GLY A 204 17.41 4.44 -21.07
C GLY A 204 16.01 3.87 -21.06
N ARG A 205 15.32 3.65 -19.93
CA ARG A 205 13.94 3.18 -19.98
C ARG A 205 13.10 3.51 -18.73
N GLY A 206 13.73 4.00 -17.66
CA GLY A 206 13.00 4.51 -16.51
C GLY A 206 12.34 5.85 -16.86
N GLN A 207 11.11 6.05 -16.49
CA GLN A 207 10.47 7.34 -16.70
C GLN A 207 11.18 8.41 -15.87
N ALA A 208 11.96 9.24 -16.57
CA ALA A 208 12.53 10.47 -16.05
C ALA A 208 13.44 10.31 -14.81
N GLY A 209 14.35 9.34 -14.82
CA GLY A 209 15.42 9.25 -13.82
C GLY A 209 15.05 8.60 -12.50
N ILE A 210 13.98 7.80 -12.47
CA ILE A 210 13.56 7.00 -11.32
C ILE A 210 13.19 5.58 -11.74
N ALA A 211 13.36 4.60 -10.82
CA ALA A 211 12.92 3.22 -11.01
C ALA A 211 12.55 2.56 -9.69
N ILE A 212 11.73 1.51 -9.74
CA ILE A 212 11.38 0.69 -8.59
C ILE A 212 12.50 -0.32 -8.34
N ASP A 213 13.08 -0.24 -7.15
CA ASP A 213 14.15 -1.11 -6.70
C ASP A 213 13.63 -2.29 -5.86
N SER A 214 12.47 -2.11 -5.22
CA SER A 214 11.78 -3.15 -4.49
C SER A 214 10.27 -2.99 -4.59
N PHE A 215 9.58 -4.12 -4.75
CA PHE A 215 8.12 -4.19 -4.79
C PHE A 215 7.67 -5.35 -3.90
N VAL A 216 7.02 -5.03 -2.79
CA VAL A 216 6.52 -6.01 -1.82
C VAL A 216 5.02 -5.84 -1.64
N THR A 217 4.30 -6.95 -1.55
CA THR A 217 2.87 -6.94 -1.25
C THR A 217 2.54 -7.89 -0.11
N ASN A 218 1.67 -7.44 0.78
CA ASN A 218 1.11 -8.24 1.85
C ASN A 218 -0.42 -8.21 1.78
N GLU A 219 -1.07 -9.22 2.35
CA GLU A 219 -2.51 -9.15 2.56
C GLU A 219 -2.81 -8.04 3.55
N GLY A 220 -3.74 -7.15 3.19
CA GLY A 220 -4.24 -6.13 4.09
C GLY A 220 -5.38 -6.68 4.94
N SER A 221 -5.54 -6.16 6.14
CA SER A 221 -6.76 -6.42 6.93
C SER A 221 -7.98 -5.87 6.19
N THR A 222 -9.00 -6.69 6.08
CA THR A 222 -10.33 -6.32 5.54
C THR A 222 -11.04 -5.36 6.48
#